data_29437dee107639aaeef7f2a5ee2791b5
#
_entry.id   29437dee107639aaeef7f2a5ee2791b5
#
_cell.length_a   1.000
_cell.length_b   1.000
_cell.length_c   1.000
_cell.angle_alpha   90.00
_cell.angle_beta   90.00
_cell.angle_gamma   90.00
#
_symmetry.space_group_name_H-M   'P 1'
#
loop_
_entity.id
_entity.type
_entity.pdbx_description
1 polymer ?
#
loop_
_entity_poly.entity_id
_entity_poly.type
_entity_poly.pdbx_seq_one_letter_code
_entity_poly.pdbx_strand_id
1 'polypeptide(L)'
;MPQFVIERQVPGAGKLSESEIRELSMRSLDALREMGPQIQWLHSYVTEDKVYCVYLAPDENSIREHARRVGIPADRVSAVRRLIDPVNLQ
;
A
#
# COMPACT_ATOMS: atom_id res chain seq x y z
N MET A 1 6.26 -12.34 -8.05
CA MET A 1 5.27 -11.30 -8.43
C MET A 1 5.93 -9.93 -8.40
N PRO A 2 5.51 -9.02 -9.28
CA PRO A 2 6.01 -7.65 -9.22
C PRO A 2 5.68 -6.97 -7.90
N GLN A 3 6.55 -6.07 -7.50
CA GLN A 3 6.37 -5.25 -6.31
C GLN A 3 6.00 -3.84 -6.74
N PHE A 4 5.10 -3.22 -5.99
CA PHE A 4 4.63 -1.87 -6.30
C PHE A 4 4.73 -0.98 -5.07
N VAL A 5 5.05 0.29 -5.30
CA VAL A 5 4.97 1.32 -4.27
C VAL A 5 3.82 2.24 -4.64
N ILE A 6 2.91 2.44 -3.71
CA ILE A 6 1.73 3.28 -3.91
C ILE A 6 1.87 4.53 -3.04
N GLU A 7 1.77 5.69 -3.66
CA GLU A 7 1.74 6.95 -2.94
C GLU A 7 0.28 7.41 -2.84
N ARG A 8 -0.13 7.75 -1.62
CA ARG A 8 -1.49 8.20 -1.35
C ARG A 8 -1.44 9.56 -0.66
N GLN A 9 -2.17 10.54 -1.20
CA GLN A 9 -2.33 11.84 -0.56
C GLN A 9 -3.39 11.69 0.53
N VAL A 10 -2.98 11.83 1.77
CA VAL A 10 -3.88 11.71 2.92
C VAL A 10 -3.58 12.88 3.86
N PRO A 11 -4.17 14.06 3.60
CA PRO A 11 -3.92 15.23 4.44
C PRO A 11 -4.17 14.91 5.91
N GLY A 12 -3.20 15.24 6.75
CA GLY A 12 -3.28 14.97 8.18
C GLY A 12 -3.00 13.53 8.58
N ALA A 13 -2.46 12.70 7.67
CA ALA A 13 -2.19 11.29 7.96
C ALA A 13 -1.39 11.09 9.24
N GLY A 14 -0.40 11.95 9.48
CA GLY A 14 0.45 11.85 10.67
C GLY A 14 -0.28 12.10 11.98
N LYS A 15 -1.50 12.63 11.94
CA LYS A 15 -2.32 12.90 13.11
C LYS A 15 -3.41 11.85 13.35
N LEU A 16 -3.49 10.84 12.48
CA LEU A 16 -4.46 9.76 12.68
C LEU A 16 -4.13 9.01 13.96
N SER A 17 -5.17 8.69 14.73
CA SER A 17 -4.99 7.90 15.95
C SER A 17 -4.68 6.46 15.62
N GLU A 18 -4.17 5.73 16.62
CA GLU A 18 -3.92 4.29 16.45
C GLU A 18 -5.20 3.56 16.06
N SER A 19 -6.34 3.92 16.66
CA SER A 19 -7.60 3.25 16.34
C SER A 19 -8.07 3.56 14.92
N GLU A 20 -7.86 4.79 14.44
CA GLU A 20 -8.20 5.14 13.06
C GLU A 20 -7.32 4.39 12.06
N ILE A 21 -6.03 4.28 12.33
CA ILE A 21 -5.10 3.52 11.50
C ILE A 21 -5.48 2.04 11.51
N ARG A 22 -5.82 1.50 12.68
CA ARG A 22 -6.22 0.10 12.81
C ARG A 22 -7.49 -0.19 12.01
N GLU A 23 -8.49 0.69 12.11
CA GLU A 23 -9.74 0.52 11.38
C GLU A 23 -9.51 0.51 9.87
N LEU A 24 -8.73 1.47 9.37
CA LEU A 24 -8.39 1.53 7.96
C LEU A 24 -7.62 0.27 7.52
N SER A 25 -6.67 -0.16 8.34
CA SER A 25 -5.87 -1.36 8.06
C SER A 25 -6.74 -2.62 8.00
N MET A 26 -7.70 -2.74 8.91
CA MET A 26 -8.60 -3.90 8.91
C MET A 26 -9.49 -3.92 7.67
N ARG A 27 -9.98 -2.75 7.21
CA ARG A 27 -10.73 -2.68 5.97
C ARG A 27 -9.89 -3.11 4.78
N SER A 28 -8.63 -2.68 4.76
CA SER A 28 -7.69 -3.08 3.71
C SER A 28 -7.48 -4.59 3.70
N LEU A 29 -7.29 -5.20 4.86
CA LEU A 29 -7.11 -6.64 4.98
C LEU A 29 -8.35 -7.41 4.53
N ASP A 30 -9.54 -6.93 4.89
CA ASP A 30 -10.79 -7.57 4.47
C ASP A 30 -10.93 -7.56 2.96
N ALA A 31 -10.62 -6.44 2.32
CA ALA A 31 -10.65 -6.34 0.86
C ALA A 31 -9.63 -7.29 0.21
N LEU A 32 -8.44 -7.40 0.79
CA LEU A 32 -7.42 -8.31 0.28
C LEU A 32 -7.85 -9.77 0.36
N ARG A 33 -8.54 -10.15 1.44
CA ARG A 33 -9.06 -11.51 1.57
C ARG A 33 -10.07 -11.83 0.47
N GLU A 34 -10.93 -10.87 0.13
CA GLU A 34 -11.90 -11.04 -0.94
C GLU A 34 -11.25 -11.13 -2.31
N MET A 35 -10.13 -10.44 -2.51
CA MET A 35 -9.44 -10.41 -3.79
C MET A 35 -8.56 -11.65 -4.02
N GLY A 36 -8.27 -12.39 -2.96
CA GLY A 36 -7.50 -13.62 -3.04
C GLY A 36 -6.00 -13.44 -2.79
N PRO A 37 -5.21 -14.54 -2.89
CA PRO A 37 -3.81 -14.55 -2.46
C PRO A 37 -2.84 -13.88 -3.43
N GLN A 38 -3.29 -13.43 -4.60
CA GLN A 38 -2.41 -12.85 -5.61
C GLN A 38 -1.88 -11.48 -5.23
N ILE A 39 -2.51 -10.81 -4.27
CA ILE A 39 -2.10 -9.49 -3.83
C ILE A 39 -1.73 -9.55 -2.36
N GLN A 40 -0.55 -9.07 -2.01
CA GLN A 40 -0.03 -9.10 -0.65
C GLN A 40 0.42 -7.70 -0.23
N TRP A 41 -0.07 -7.26 0.89
CA TRP A 41 0.36 -6.00 1.51
C TRP A 41 1.55 -6.30 2.39
N LEU A 42 2.71 -5.72 2.07
CA LEU A 42 3.94 -5.96 2.82
C LEU A 42 4.07 -5.03 4.01
N HIS A 43 3.94 -3.75 3.80
CA HIS A 43 4.00 -2.72 4.85
C HIS A 43 3.61 -1.37 4.27
N SER A 44 3.46 -0.39 5.18
CA SER A 44 3.18 0.99 4.79
C SER A 44 3.95 1.94 5.69
N TYR A 45 4.22 3.13 5.17
CA TYR A 45 4.79 4.24 5.91
C TYR A 45 3.77 5.36 5.97
N VAL A 46 3.52 5.88 7.18
CA VAL A 46 2.65 7.02 7.38
C VAL A 46 3.54 8.23 7.62
N THR A 47 3.40 9.25 6.78
CA THR A 47 4.13 10.50 6.94
C THR A 47 3.15 11.58 7.39
N GLU A 48 3.57 12.84 7.38
CA GLU A 48 2.71 13.92 7.85
C GLU A 48 1.40 14.02 7.05
N ASP A 49 1.49 13.94 5.73
CA ASP A 49 0.34 14.15 4.83
C ASP A 49 0.19 13.08 3.76
N LYS A 50 0.94 12.00 3.84
CA LYS A 50 0.92 10.94 2.83
C LYS A 50 1.05 9.57 3.48
N VAL A 51 0.62 8.57 2.75
CA VAL A 51 0.86 7.17 3.10
C VAL A 51 1.51 6.51 1.89
N TYR A 52 2.58 5.77 2.14
CA TYR A 52 3.27 4.99 1.13
C TYR A 52 3.08 3.52 1.46
N CYS A 53 2.52 2.76 0.53
CA CYS A 53 2.26 1.34 0.74
C CYS A 53 3.07 0.50 -0.24
N VAL A 54 3.55 -0.64 0.23
CA VAL A 54 4.31 -1.57 -0.60
C VAL A 54 3.54 -2.89 -0.70
N TYR A 55 3.30 -3.32 -1.94
CA TYR A 55 2.52 -4.52 -2.23
C TYR A 55 3.25 -5.42 -3.22
N LEU A 56 2.95 -6.71 -3.15
CA LEU A 56 3.20 -7.66 -4.24
C LEU A 56 1.86 -7.90 -4.93
N ALA A 57 1.83 -7.80 -6.24
CA ALA A 57 0.61 -7.99 -7.02
C ALA A 57 0.97 -8.36 -8.46
N PRO A 58 0.05 -9.03 -9.19
CA PRO A 58 0.34 -9.40 -10.58
C PRO A 58 0.45 -8.18 -11.51
N ASP A 59 -0.30 -7.12 -11.24
CA ASP A 59 -0.32 -5.94 -12.11
C ASP A 59 -0.84 -4.71 -11.34
N GLU A 60 -0.73 -3.56 -11.99
CA GLU A 60 -1.20 -2.29 -11.42
C GLU A 60 -2.72 -2.28 -11.24
N ASN A 61 -3.46 -2.94 -12.13
CA ASN A 61 -4.92 -2.97 -12.05
C ASN A 61 -5.41 -3.60 -10.74
N SER A 62 -4.73 -4.64 -10.27
CA SER A 62 -5.04 -5.28 -8.99
C SER A 62 -4.89 -4.30 -7.84
N ILE A 63 -3.84 -3.49 -7.87
CA ILE A 63 -3.58 -2.46 -6.86
C ILE A 63 -4.71 -1.42 -6.87
N ARG A 64 -5.11 -0.95 -8.05
CA ARG A 64 -6.16 0.07 -8.17
C ARG A 64 -7.53 -0.48 -7.78
N GLU A 65 -7.79 -1.73 -8.09
CA GLU A 65 -9.03 -2.37 -7.67
C GLU A 65 -9.11 -2.47 -6.14
N HIS A 66 -8.01 -2.83 -5.49
CA HIS A 66 -7.94 -2.86 -4.03
C HIS A 66 -8.24 -1.49 -3.44
N ALA A 67 -7.58 -0.45 -3.96
CA ALA A 67 -7.78 0.92 -3.50
C ALA A 67 -9.25 1.34 -3.64
N ARG A 68 -9.87 0.98 -4.76
CA ARG A 68 -11.28 1.29 -5.02
C ARG A 68 -12.20 0.60 -4.00
N ARG A 69 -11.94 -0.65 -3.69
CA ARG A 69 -12.76 -1.41 -2.73
C ARG A 69 -12.65 -0.86 -1.31
N VAL A 70 -11.47 -0.44 -0.92
CA VAL A 70 -11.25 0.14 0.41
C VAL A 70 -11.73 1.58 0.49
N GLY A 71 -11.77 2.27 -0.64
CA GLY A 71 -12.15 3.69 -0.70
C GLY A 71 -11.00 4.61 -0.32
N ILE A 72 -9.77 4.22 -0.64
CA ILE A 72 -8.57 5.02 -0.38
C ILE A 72 -7.96 5.48 -1.71
N PRO A 73 -7.28 6.63 -1.71
CA PRO A 73 -6.66 7.11 -2.94
C PRO A 73 -5.45 6.24 -3.33
N ALA A 74 -5.18 6.19 -4.62
CA ALA A 74 -3.96 5.60 -5.17
C ALA A 74 -3.44 6.61 -6.18
N ASP A 75 -2.84 7.69 -5.67
CA ASP A 75 -2.45 8.83 -6.50
C ASP A 75 -1.34 8.50 -7.45
N ARG A 76 -0.39 7.69 -7.01
CA ARG A 76 0.69 7.22 -7.87
C ARG A 76 1.00 5.76 -7.53
N VAL A 77 1.02 4.94 -8.57
CA VAL A 77 1.40 3.53 -8.47
C VAL A 77 2.65 3.32 -9.31
N SER A 78 3.72 2.86 -8.68
CA SER A 78 4.99 2.68 -9.36
C SER A 78 5.46 1.24 -9.22
N ALA A 79 5.78 0.60 -10.34
CA ALA A 79 6.35 -0.73 -10.31
C ALA A 79 7.81 -0.63 -9.87
N VAL A 80 8.18 -1.46 -8.90
CA VAL A 80 9.57 -1.52 -8.44
C VAL A 80 10.39 -2.28 -9.47
N ARG A 81 11.45 -1.65 -9.96
CA ARG A 81 12.34 -2.26 -10.93
C ARG A 81 13.54 -2.90 -10.25
N ARG A 82 13.96 -2.35 -9.12
CA ARG A 82 15.17 -2.79 -8.45
C ARG A 82 15.17 -2.32 -7.01
N LEU A 83 15.54 -3.21 -6.11
CA LEU A 83 15.77 -2.86 -4.71
C LEU A 83 17.27 -2.63 -4.52
N ILE A 84 17.62 -1.49 -3.93
CA ILE A 84 19.00 -1.20 -3.56
C ILE A 84 19.09 -1.37 -2.05
N ASP A 85 19.88 -2.33 -1.63
CA ASP A 85 20.11 -2.61 -0.21
C ASP A 85 21.62 -2.52 0.04
N PRO A 86 22.09 -1.57 0.86
CA PRO A 86 23.52 -1.41 1.13
C PRO A 86 24.22 -2.67 1.61
N VAL A 87 23.50 -3.51 2.35
CA VAL A 87 24.04 -4.78 2.85
C VAL A 87 24.43 -5.71 1.69
N ASN A 88 23.75 -5.62 0.58
CA ASN A 88 23.94 -6.50 -0.57
C ASN A 88 24.82 -5.90 -1.66
N LEU A 89 25.46 -4.78 -1.41
CA LEU A 89 26.34 -4.12 -2.39
C LEU A 89 27.78 -4.66 -2.42
N GLN A 90 28.06 -5.66 -1.63
CA GLN A 90 29.42 -6.21 -1.50
C GLN A 90 29.68 -7.39 -2.39
#